data_66d36fe8c9cc7b1249ebe7c14ea99a56
#
_entry.id   66d36fe8c9cc7b1249ebe7c14ea99a56
#
_cell.length_a   1.000
_cell.length_b   1.000
_cell.length_c   1.000
_cell.angle_alpha   90.00
_cell.angle_beta   90.00
_cell.angle_gamma   90.00
#
_symmetry.space_group_name_H-M   'P 1'
#
loop_
_entity.id
_entity.type
_entity.pdbx_description
1 polymer ?
#
loop_
_entity_poly.entity_id
_entity_poly.type
_entity_poly.pdbx_seq_one_letter_code
_entity_poly.pdbx_strand_id
1 'polypeptide(L)'
;MGPTTEEEKKYFTAVLRGTLNLGAARFLHGCTGVNLDILARQPLWEMGENFKHGTGHGVGYLLNVHEGPNSFRWKIVPGGNAVLEEGMITSDEPGYYREDGFGIRHENLILCLKDKKTPYGQFMRFENLTFVPFDWDAIDVRYMTESDVCRLNRYHKAVYEKISPFLSEDEKIWLEEKTRERLK
;
A
#
# COMPACT_ATOMS: atom_id res chain seq x y z
N MET A 1 -1.69 3.42 22.64
CA MET A 1 -1.81 4.68 21.89
C MET A 1 -3.09 5.37 22.30
N GLY A 2 -3.15 6.71 22.24
CA GLY A 2 -4.35 7.48 22.60
C GLY A 2 -5.44 7.42 21.53
N PRO A 3 -6.63 7.99 21.81
CA PRO A 3 -7.71 8.05 20.84
C PRO A 3 -7.30 8.95 19.65
N THR A 4 -7.68 8.53 18.46
CA THR A 4 -7.49 9.30 17.22
C THR A 4 -8.62 10.32 17.04
N THR A 5 -8.30 11.51 16.57
CA THR A 5 -9.26 12.54 16.20
C THR A 5 -9.96 12.21 14.87
N GLU A 6 -11.09 12.85 14.59
CA GLU A 6 -11.78 12.71 13.31
C GLU A 6 -10.90 13.15 12.11
N GLU A 7 -10.06 14.16 12.31
CA GLU A 7 -9.12 14.62 11.30
C GLU A 7 -8.02 13.58 11.03
N GLU A 8 -7.43 13.01 12.08
CA GLU A 8 -6.44 11.94 11.94
C GLU A 8 -7.03 10.72 11.21
N LYS A 9 -8.24 10.30 11.54
CA LYS A 9 -8.94 9.20 10.87
C LYS A 9 -9.17 9.49 9.38
N LYS A 10 -9.57 10.71 9.06
CA LYS A 10 -9.77 11.13 7.68
C LYS A 10 -8.50 10.95 6.84
N TYR A 11 -7.36 11.46 7.31
CA TYR A 11 -6.08 11.36 6.59
C TYR A 11 -5.49 9.96 6.67
N PHE A 12 -5.65 9.24 7.79
CA PHE A 12 -5.26 7.84 7.90
C PHE A 12 -5.96 6.99 6.83
N THR A 13 -7.26 7.19 6.68
CA THR A 13 -8.06 6.47 5.68
C THR A 13 -7.68 6.86 4.25
N ALA A 14 -7.38 8.12 3.97
CA ALA A 14 -6.95 8.55 2.65
C ALA A 14 -5.60 7.92 2.26
N VAL A 15 -4.63 7.90 3.17
CA VAL A 15 -3.33 7.23 2.94
C VAL A 15 -3.52 5.73 2.77
N LEU A 16 -4.35 5.09 3.61
CA LEU A 16 -4.68 3.66 3.50
C LEU A 16 -5.27 3.31 2.13
N ARG A 17 -6.21 4.10 1.63
CA ARG A 17 -6.79 3.91 0.29
C ARG A 17 -5.71 3.96 -0.78
N GLY A 18 -4.76 4.87 -0.66
CA GLY A 18 -3.62 4.97 -1.57
C GLY A 18 -2.78 3.68 -1.60
N THR A 19 -2.38 3.16 -0.43
CA THR A 19 -1.66 1.90 -0.29
C THR A 19 -2.45 0.73 -0.89
N LEU A 20 -3.74 0.61 -0.55
CA LEU A 20 -4.59 -0.47 -1.07
C LEU A 20 -4.79 -0.39 -2.60
N ASN A 21 -4.88 0.81 -3.17
CA ASN A 21 -5.04 1.01 -4.60
C ASN A 21 -3.78 0.60 -5.36
N LEU A 22 -2.62 1.04 -4.91
CA LEU A 22 -1.34 0.72 -5.55
C LEU A 22 -1.02 -0.77 -5.41
N GLY A 23 -1.14 -1.34 -4.21
CA GLY A 23 -0.89 -2.77 -3.98
C GLY A 23 -1.84 -3.70 -4.75
N ALA A 24 -3.07 -3.24 -5.10
CA ALA A 24 -4.03 -4.00 -5.90
C ALA A 24 -3.93 -3.74 -7.41
N ALA A 25 -2.96 -2.94 -7.87
CA ALA A 25 -2.85 -2.56 -9.27
C ALA A 25 -2.62 -3.76 -10.19
N ARG A 26 -3.28 -3.71 -11.36
CA ARG A 26 -2.96 -4.53 -12.53
C ARG A 26 -2.65 -3.62 -13.69
N PHE A 27 -1.56 -3.90 -14.38
CA PHE A 27 -1.03 -3.02 -15.42
C PHE A 27 -0.36 -3.80 -16.53
N LEU A 28 -0.20 -3.19 -17.71
CA LEU A 28 0.53 -3.79 -18.80
C LEU A 28 2.04 -3.71 -18.55
N HIS A 29 2.76 -4.77 -18.88
CA HIS A 29 4.21 -4.72 -18.94
C HIS A 29 4.69 -3.57 -19.83
N GLY A 30 5.72 -2.88 -19.41
CA GLY A 30 6.18 -1.63 -19.99
C GLY A 30 5.83 -0.39 -19.17
N CYS A 31 4.90 -0.52 -18.18
CA CYS A 31 4.68 0.54 -17.21
C CYS A 31 5.89 0.71 -16.28
N THR A 32 6.12 1.96 -15.91
CA THR A 32 7.08 2.36 -14.88
C THR A 32 6.34 2.82 -13.63
N GLY A 33 7.03 3.07 -12.54
CA GLY A 33 6.41 3.57 -11.34
C GLY A 33 5.73 4.94 -11.51
N VAL A 34 6.15 5.75 -12.48
CA VAL A 34 5.48 7.03 -12.81
C VAL A 34 4.04 6.81 -13.28
N ASN A 35 3.78 5.73 -13.99
CA ASN A 35 2.43 5.42 -14.47
C ASN A 35 1.49 5.01 -13.33
N LEU A 36 2.02 4.46 -12.23
CA LEU A 36 1.24 3.85 -11.16
C LEU A 36 1.18 4.71 -9.88
N ASP A 37 2.11 5.65 -9.69
CA ASP A 37 2.20 6.49 -8.50
C ASP A 37 0.88 7.22 -8.19
N ILE A 38 0.14 7.61 -9.23
CA ILE A 38 -1.16 8.27 -9.08
C ILE A 38 -2.17 7.44 -8.27
N LEU A 39 -2.11 6.13 -8.32
CA LEU A 39 -3.02 5.26 -7.58
C LEU A 39 -2.89 5.45 -6.07
N ALA A 40 -1.68 5.71 -5.60
CA ALA A 40 -1.41 6.01 -4.20
C ALA A 40 -1.72 7.46 -3.82
N ARG A 41 -1.54 8.43 -4.75
CA ARG A 41 -1.74 9.86 -4.47
C ARG A 41 -3.17 10.32 -4.62
N GLN A 42 -3.93 9.68 -5.50
CA GLN A 42 -5.27 10.15 -5.89
C GLN A 42 -6.17 10.44 -4.68
N PRO A 43 -6.26 9.60 -3.62
CA PRO A 43 -7.14 9.89 -2.49
C PRO A 43 -6.78 11.19 -1.75
N LEU A 44 -5.49 11.55 -1.68
CA LEU A 44 -5.05 12.82 -1.09
C LEU A 44 -5.24 14.00 -2.07
N TRP A 45 -4.98 13.81 -3.35
CA TRP A 45 -5.18 14.86 -4.37
C TRP A 45 -6.64 15.25 -4.51
N GLU A 46 -7.58 14.31 -4.37
CA GLU A 46 -9.03 14.60 -4.31
C GLU A 46 -9.41 15.52 -3.13
N MET A 47 -8.58 15.54 -2.08
CA MET A 47 -8.72 16.41 -0.92
C MET A 47 -7.92 17.72 -1.03
N GLY A 48 -7.19 17.93 -2.13
CA GLY A 48 -6.27 19.06 -2.30
C GLY A 48 -4.94 18.92 -1.55
N GLU A 49 -4.63 17.71 -1.05
CA GLU A 49 -3.46 17.40 -0.24
C GLU A 49 -2.41 16.62 -1.01
N ASN A 50 -1.19 16.57 -0.51
CA ASN A 50 -0.09 15.85 -1.14
C ASN A 50 1.01 15.49 -0.12
N PHE A 51 1.87 14.53 -0.50
CA PHE A 51 3.13 14.28 0.19
C PHE A 51 4.33 14.55 -0.74
N LYS A 52 5.44 15.04 -0.16
CA LYS A 52 6.58 15.57 -0.92
C LYS A 52 7.65 14.54 -1.26
N HIS A 53 7.57 13.33 -0.72
CA HIS A 53 8.49 12.23 -1.00
C HIS A 53 8.01 11.32 -2.15
N GLY A 54 8.83 10.38 -2.57
CA GLY A 54 8.42 9.31 -3.47
C GLY A 54 7.45 8.37 -2.78
N THR A 55 6.54 7.76 -3.52
CA THR A 55 5.60 6.76 -2.97
C THR A 55 6.29 5.42 -2.67
N GLY A 56 7.43 5.17 -3.29
CA GLY A 56 8.19 3.96 -3.06
C GLY A 56 9.51 3.91 -3.80
N HIS A 57 10.34 2.97 -3.42
CA HIS A 57 11.68 2.73 -3.96
C HIS A 57 11.97 1.24 -4.02
N GLY A 58 12.90 0.85 -4.88
CA GLY A 58 13.44 -0.50 -4.89
C GLY A 58 14.17 -0.83 -3.59
N VAL A 59 14.13 -2.09 -3.21
CA VAL A 59 14.78 -2.60 -1.99
C VAL A 59 15.92 -3.53 -2.40
N GLY A 60 17.12 -3.17 -2.00
CA GLY A 60 18.32 -3.91 -2.31
C GLY A 60 18.61 -5.04 -1.35
N TYR A 61 19.56 -5.86 -1.77
CA TYR A 61 20.10 -6.94 -0.97
C TYR A 61 21.02 -6.40 0.13
N LEU A 62 21.02 -7.05 1.27
CA LEU A 62 21.97 -6.82 2.37
C LEU A 62 22.04 -5.36 2.85
N LEU A 63 20.98 -4.89 3.49
CA LEU A 63 20.86 -3.59 4.16
C LEU A 63 20.82 -2.34 3.25
N ASN A 64 20.83 -2.48 1.94
CA ASN A 64 20.66 -1.35 1.03
C ASN A 64 19.16 -1.09 0.80
N VAL A 65 18.52 -0.50 1.80
CA VAL A 65 17.05 -0.31 1.81
C VAL A 65 16.56 0.56 0.64
N HIS A 66 17.34 1.54 0.19
CA HIS A 66 17.03 2.39 -0.97
C HIS A 66 17.91 2.00 -2.15
N GLU A 67 17.46 1.03 -2.95
CA GLU A 67 18.18 0.58 -4.14
C GLU A 67 17.29 0.64 -5.38
N GLY A 68 17.80 1.27 -6.44
CA GLY A 68 17.14 1.25 -7.75
C GLY A 68 17.21 -0.13 -8.43
N PRO A 69 16.69 -0.23 -9.67
CA PRO A 69 16.29 0.87 -10.54
C PRO A 69 14.80 1.29 -10.46
N ASN A 70 13.97 0.55 -9.74
CA ASN A 70 12.52 0.77 -9.64
C ASN A 70 12.17 1.76 -8.53
N SER A 71 11.11 2.55 -8.75
CA SER A 71 10.55 3.46 -7.76
C SER A 71 9.13 3.86 -8.14
N PHE A 72 8.30 4.27 -7.18
CA PHE A 72 7.04 4.96 -7.43
C PHE A 72 7.22 6.44 -7.16
N ARG A 73 7.06 7.27 -8.19
CA ARG A 73 7.17 8.73 -8.12
C ARG A 73 6.29 9.37 -9.18
N TRP A 74 5.61 10.46 -8.85
CA TRP A 74 4.76 11.18 -9.80
C TRP A 74 5.54 12.00 -10.85
N LYS A 75 6.84 12.21 -10.63
CA LYS A 75 7.75 12.86 -11.57
C LYS A 75 8.88 11.94 -11.98
N ILE A 76 9.28 12.03 -13.23
CA ILE A 76 10.47 11.35 -13.73
C ILE A 76 11.71 11.92 -13.03
N VAL A 77 12.51 11.03 -12.46
CA VAL A 77 13.81 11.36 -11.87
C VAL A 77 14.90 10.52 -12.53
N PRO A 78 16.12 11.05 -12.70
CA PRO A 78 17.23 10.30 -13.26
C PRO A 78 17.46 8.98 -12.48
N GLY A 79 17.59 7.86 -13.18
CA GLY A 79 17.87 6.54 -12.60
C GLY A 79 16.70 5.88 -11.86
N GLY A 80 15.54 6.51 -11.75
CA GLY A 80 14.40 5.99 -10.97
C GLY A 80 13.14 5.71 -11.78
N ASN A 81 13.26 5.43 -13.08
CA ASN A 81 12.11 5.23 -13.98
C ASN A 81 12.23 3.94 -14.82
N ALA A 82 12.72 2.87 -14.20
CA ALA A 82 12.78 1.57 -14.86
C ALA A 82 11.38 0.99 -15.09
N VAL A 83 11.24 0.22 -16.16
CA VAL A 83 10.08 -0.64 -16.36
C VAL A 83 9.98 -1.63 -15.22
N LEU A 84 8.77 -1.84 -14.72
CA LEU A 84 8.51 -2.78 -13.63
C LEU A 84 8.54 -4.21 -14.18
N GLU A 85 9.53 -4.98 -13.75
CA GLU A 85 9.78 -6.35 -14.18
C GLU A 85 9.41 -7.36 -13.10
N GLU A 86 9.12 -8.60 -13.52
CA GLU A 86 8.89 -9.71 -12.59
C GLU A 86 10.08 -9.90 -11.64
N GLY A 87 9.78 -10.06 -10.36
CA GLY A 87 10.78 -10.22 -9.31
C GLY A 87 11.24 -8.92 -8.65
N MET A 88 10.88 -7.76 -9.20
CA MET A 88 11.20 -6.48 -8.54
C MET A 88 10.39 -6.30 -7.26
N ILE A 89 11.07 -5.94 -6.18
CA ILE A 89 10.48 -5.56 -4.90
C ILE A 89 10.52 -4.04 -4.80
N THR A 90 9.38 -3.44 -4.45
CA THR A 90 9.27 -1.98 -4.29
C THR A 90 8.49 -1.68 -3.01
N SER A 91 8.89 -0.66 -2.26
CA SER A 91 8.07 -0.17 -1.15
C SER A 91 6.81 0.54 -1.70
N ASP A 92 5.70 0.40 -0.97
CA ASP A 92 4.44 1.12 -1.19
C ASP A 92 4.15 1.88 0.09
N GLU A 93 4.58 3.15 0.15
CA GLU A 93 4.69 3.95 1.36
C GLU A 93 4.12 5.37 1.22
N PRO A 94 2.90 5.57 0.71
CA PRO A 94 2.28 6.88 0.71
C PRO A 94 2.15 7.42 2.14
N GLY A 95 2.10 8.74 2.27
CA GLY A 95 2.00 9.37 3.59
C GLY A 95 1.28 10.71 3.55
N TYR A 96 0.99 11.23 4.73
CA TYR A 96 0.51 12.58 4.96
C TYR A 96 1.25 13.18 6.15
N TYR A 97 1.69 14.42 6.03
CA TYR A 97 2.50 15.06 7.07
C TYR A 97 2.07 16.51 7.21
N ARG A 98 1.68 16.85 8.42
CA ARG A 98 1.28 18.21 8.81
C ARG A 98 2.35 18.83 9.69
N GLU A 99 2.80 20.00 9.31
CA GLU A 99 3.73 20.79 10.14
C GLU A 99 3.06 21.13 11.47
N ASP A 100 3.79 21.01 12.56
CA ASP A 100 3.31 21.18 13.95
C ASP A 100 2.07 20.33 14.32
N GLY A 101 1.87 19.22 13.61
CA GLY A 101 0.73 18.33 13.81
C GLY A 101 1.14 16.86 13.88
N PHE A 102 0.61 16.06 12.95
CA PHE A 102 0.83 14.62 12.91
C PHE A 102 1.34 14.15 11.56
N GLY A 103 1.97 12.98 11.56
CA GLY A 103 2.40 12.26 10.35
C GLY A 103 1.75 10.88 10.30
N ILE A 104 1.37 10.48 9.10
CA ILE A 104 0.82 9.15 8.81
C ILE A 104 1.59 8.58 7.64
N ARG A 105 2.04 7.31 7.76
CA ARG A 105 2.56 6.51 6.66
C ARG A 105 2.03 5.10 6.80
N HIS A 106 1.51 4.56 5.71
CA HIS A 106 1.28 3.13 5.58
C HIS A 106 2.34 2.58 4.64
N GLU A 107 2.91 1.46 5.00
CA GLU A 107 3.98 0.87 4.20
C GLU A 107 3.84 -0.64 4.10
N ASN A 108 3.94 -1.13 2.87
CA ASN A 108 4.15 -2.53 2.54
C ASN A 108 5.31 -2.66 1.55
N LEU A 109 5.96 -3.80 1.53
CA LEU A 109 6.79 -4.22 0.41
C LEU A 109 5.92 -5.03 -0.55
N ILE A 110 5.99 -4.68 -1.83
CA ILE A 110 5.22 -5.34 -2.89
C ILE A 110 6.14 -5.93 -3.95
N LEU A 111 5.85 -7.16 -4.33
CA LEU A 111 6.57 -7.93 -5.35
C LEU A 111 5.83 -7.84 -6.68
N CYS A 112 6.53 -7.43 -7.73
CA CYS A 112 6.00 -7.43 -9.09
C CYS A 112 6.00 -8.85 -9.68
N LEU A 113 4.86 -9.30 -10.18
CA LEU A 113 4.67 -10.62 -10.76
C LEU A 113 3.92 -10.54 -12.10
N LYS A 114 4.15 -11.51 -12.96
CA LYS A 114 3.30 -11.72 -14.15
C LYS A 114 1.88 -12.12 -13.69
N ASP A 115 0.90 -11.54 -14.36
CA ASP A 115 -0.51 -11.93 -14.31
C ASP A 115 -0.88 -12.61 -15.64
N LYS A 116 -2.08 -12.43 -16.12
CA LYS A 116 -2.55 -13.03 -17.38
C LYS A 116 -1.91 -12.37 -18.61
N LYS A 117 -1.68 -13.18 -19.64
CA LYS A 117 -1.35 -12.71 -20.99
C LYS A 117 -2.63 -12.60 -21.82
N THR A 118 -2.78 -11.51 -22.56
CA THR A 118 -3.93 -11.24 -23.43
C THR A 118 -3.46 -10.81 -24.81
N PRO A 119 -4.35 -10.62 -25.80
CA PRO A 119 -3.97 -10.03 -27.08
C PRO A 119 -3.35 -8.63 -26.97
N TYR A 120 -3.62 -7.90 -25.88
CA TYR A 120 -3.04 -6.59 -25.61
C TYR A 120 -1.63 -6.63 -24.99
N GLY A 121 -1.17 -7.82 -24.56
CA GLY A 121 0.16 -8.01 -23.98
C GLY A 121 0.16 -8.76 -22.66
N GLN A 122 1.31 -8.77 -22.01
CA GLN A 122 1.50 -9.34 -20.66
C GLN A 122 0.99 -8.35 -19.62
N PHE A 123 0.01 -8.75 -18.80
CA PHE A 123 -0.38 -8.00 -17.61
C PHE A 123 0.53 -8.39 -16.43
N MET A 124 0.76 -7.41 -15.58
CA MET A 124 1.51 -7.52 -14.35
C MET A 124 0.59 -7.20 -13.17
N ARG A 125 0.97 -7.67 -11.97
CA ARG A 125 0.29 -7.41 -10.69
C ARG A 125 1.30 -7.30 -9.57
N PHE A 126 0.85 -6.86 -8.40
CA PHE A 126 1.64 -6.91 -7.19
C PHE A 126 1.13 -7.96 -6.21
N GLU A 127 2.04 -8.44 -5.37
CA GLU A 127 1.77 -9.27 -4.21
C GLU A 127 2.48 -8.67 -2.98
N ASN A 128 1.76 -8.57 -1.86
CA ASN A 128 2.36 -8.09 -0.63
C ASN A 128 3.37 -9.10 -0.07
N LEU A 129 4.50 -8.59 0.43
CA LEU A 129 5.52 -9.38 1.14
C LEU A 129 5.49 -9.12 2.66
N THR A 130 4.88 -8.02 3.09
CA THR A 130 4.74 -7.63 4.49
C THR A 130 3.28 -7.73 4.93
N PHE A 131 3.05 -8.19 6.17
CA PHE A 131 1.71 -8.52 6.65
C PHE A 131 1.53 -8.04 8.10
N VAL A 132 1.00 -6.82 8.25
CA VAL A 132 0.62 -6.21 9.53
C VAL A 132 -0.80 -5.68 9.40
N PRO A 133 -1.72 -5.95 10.34
CA PRO A 133 -3.08 -5.43 10.23
C PRO A 133 -3.10 -3.91 10.34
N PHE A 134 -3.90 -3.26 9.51
CA PHE A 134 -4.20 -1.84 9.65
C PHE A 134 -5.15 -1.63 10.83
N ASP A 135 -4.91 -0.56 11.58
CA ASP A 135 -5.68 -0.27 12.81
C ASP A 135 -7.08 0.24 12.48
N TRP A 136 -8.08 -0.59 12.77
CA TRP A 136 -9.50 -0.26 12.57
C TRP A 136 -9.94 0.99 13.34
N ASP A 137 -9.35 1.28 14.49
CA ASP A 137 -9.74 2.40 15.31
C ASP A 137 -9.37 3.76 14.70
N ALA A 138 -8.40 3.73 13.75
CA ALA A 138 -7.97 4.88 12.97
C ALA A 138 -8.64 5.00 11.59
N ILE A 139 -9.48 4.04 11.19
CA ILE A 139 -10.18 4.04 9.90
C ILE A 139 -11.56 4.68 10.04
N ASP A 140 -11.86 5.62 9.15
CA ASP A 140 -13.20 6.17 8.98
C ASP A 140 -13.81 5.70 7.65
N VAL A 141 -14.73 4.77 7.75
CA VAL A 141 -15.38 4.11 6.60
C VAL A 141 -16.19 5.06 5.72
N ARG A 142 -16.57 6.23 6.23
CA ARG A 142 -17.26 7.26 5.44
C ARG A 142 -16.41 7.77 4.28
N TYR A 143 -15.09 7.61 4.36
CA TYR A 143 -14.13 7.98 3.32
C TYR A 143 -13.71 6.79 2.43
N MET A 144 -14.30 5.60 2.61
CA MET A 144 -13.98 4.40 1.82
C MET A 144 -15.07 4.11 0.79
N THR A 145 -14.66 3.63 -0.37
CA THR A 145 -15.56 3.00 -1.34
C THR A 145 -15.75 1.52 -1.01
N GLU A 146 -16.78 0.88 -1.56
CA GLU A 146 -16.96 -0.58 -1.45
C GLU A 146 -15.73 -1.35 -1.93
N SER A 147 -15.06 -0.85 -2.98
CA SER A 147 -13.84 -1.45 -3.48
C SER A 147 -12.67 -1.34 -2.49
N ASP A 148 -12.55 -0.23 -1.77
CA ASP A 148 -11.53 -0.05 -0.73
C ASP A 148 -11.77 -1.02 0.43
N VAL A 149 -13.02 -1.15 0.87
CA VAL A 149 -13.43 -2.11 1.90
C VAL A 149 -13.11 -3.54 1.49
N CYS A 150 -13.46 -3.93 0.27
CA CYS A 150 -13.17 -5.26 -0.26
C CYS A 150 -11.66 -5.55 -0.30
N ARG A 151 -10.84 -4.56 -0.69
CA ARG A 151 -9.37 -4.69 -0.70
C ARG A 151 -8.81 -4.82 0.70
N LEU A 152 -9.30 -4.02 1.66
CA LEU A 152 -8.88 -4.08 3.05
C LEU A 152 -9.21 -5.43 3.68
N ASN A 153 -10.43 -5.92 3.50
CA ASN A 153 -10.84 -7.24 4.00
C ASN A 153 -9.99 -8.36 3.40
N ARG A 154 -9.68 -8.29 2.11
CA ARG A 154 -8.78 -9.26 1.45
C ARG A 154 -7.37 -9.20 2.02
N TYR A 155 -6.85 -8.01 2.26
CA TYR A 155 -5.54 -7.82 2.87
C TYR A 155 -5.50 -8.38 4.29
N HIS A 156 -6.47 -8.03 5.15
CA HIS A 156 -6.56 -8.53 6.51
C HIS A 156 -6.70 -10.06 6.57
N LYS A 157 -7.49 -10.65 5.66
CA LYS A 157 -7.57 -12.10 5.51
C LYS A 157 -6.19 -12.71 5.21
N ALA A 158 -5.44 -12.13 4.27
CA ALA A 158 -4.09 -12.59 3.95
C ALA A 158 -3.12 -12.43 5.14
N VAL A 159 -3.24 -11.34 5.92
CA VAL A 159 -2.47 -11.15 7.16
C VAL A 159 -2.74 -12.30 8.13
N TYR A 160 -4.01 -12.61 8.39
CA TYR A 160 -4.37 -13.71 9.29
C TYR A 160 -3.83 -15.06 8.79
N GLU A 161 -4.10 -15.40 7.54
CA GLU A 161 -3.68 -16.67 6.94
C GLU A 161 -2.16 -16.88 6.94
N LYS A 162 -1.40 -15.81 6.73
CA LYS A 162 0.07 -15.87 6.65
C LYS A 162 0.74 -15.87 8.02
N ILE A 163 0.19 -15.15 8.99
CA ILE A 163 0.85 -14.91 10.28
C ILE A 163 0.36 -15.83 11.38
N SER A 164 -0.94 -16.17 11.41
CA SER A 164 -1.52 -17.01 12.48
C SER A 164 -0.80 -18.36 12.70
N PRO A 165 -0.23 -19.04 11.68
CA PRO A 165 0.46 -20.30 11.91
C PRO A 165 1.71 -20.22 12.82
N PHE A 166 2.25 -19.01 13.00
CA PHE A 166 3.46 -18.75 13.78
C PHE A 166 3.19 -18.20 15.18
N LEU A 167 1.92 -18.02 15.55
CA LEU A 167 1.49 -17.38 16.80
C LEU A 167 0.99 -18.40 17.81
N SER A 168 1.10 -18.04 19.10
CA SER A 168 0.40 -18.74 20.19
C SER A 168 -1.11 -18.56 20.07
N GLU A 169 -1.89 -19.36 20.83
CA GLU A 169 -3.35 -19.30 20.77
C GLU A 169 -3.91 -17.92 21.18
N ASP A 170 -3.35 -17.29 22.22
CA ASP A 170 -3.78 -15.96 22.66
C ASP A 170 -3.47 -14.88 21.60
N GLU A 171 -2.31 -14.96 20.96
CA GLU A 171 -1.92 -14.07 19.87
C GLU A 171 -2.79 -14.27 18.62
N LYS A 172 -3.19 -15.50 18.30
CA LYS A 172 -4.13 -15.80 17.22
C LYS A 172 -5.49 -15.15 17.45
N ILE A 173 -6.01 -15.25 18.68
CA ILE A 173 -7.28 -14.63 19.07
C ILE A 173 -7.18 -13.10 18.88
N TRP A 174 -6.10 -12.50 19.32
CA TRP A 174 -5.84 -11.07 19.12
C TRP A 174 -5.76 -10.72 17.63
N LEU A 175 -5.00 -11.50 16.83
CA LEU A 175 -4.85 -11.26 15.40
C LEU A 175 -6.18 -11.40 14.67
N GLU A 176 -6.98 -12.41 15.01
CA GLU A 176 -8.32 -12.61 14.44
C GLU A 176 -9.22 -11.41 14.70
N GLU A 177 -9.20 -10.86 15.93
CA GLU A 177 -9.95 -9.65 16.25
C GLU A 177 -9.51 -8.45 15.39
N LYS A 178 -8.20 -8.30 15.15
CA LYS A 178 -7.64 -7.19 14.37
C LYS A 178 -7.83 -7.33 12.86
N THR A 179 -8.02 -8.56 12.36
CA THR A 179 -8.13 -8.86 10.93
C THR A 179 -9.53 -9.28 10.49
N ARG A 180 -10.47 -9.47 11.42
CA ARG A 180 -11.84 -9.87 11.09
C ARG A 180 -12.52 -8.86 10.18
N GLU A 181 -13.34 -9.37 9.28
CA GLU A 181 -14.16 -8.56 8.40
C GLU A 181 -15.17 -7.76 9.20
N ARG A 182 -15.13 -6.43 9.10
CA ARG A 182 -16.01 -5.53 9.86
C ARG A 182 -17.09 -4.85 9.03
N LEU A 183 -16.91 -4.88 7.70
CA LEU A 183 -17.78 -4.17 6.75
C LEU A 183 -18.14 -5.13 5.62
N LYS A 184 -19.40 -5.14 5.25
CA LYS A 184 -19.94 -5.93 4.13
C LYS A 184 -20.32 -5.00 2.99
#